data_5a195b57321273905e7ab2bc3540b662
#
_entry.id   5a195b57321273905e7ab2bc3540b662
#
_cell.length_a   1.000
_cell.length_b   1.000
_cell.length_c   1.000
_cell.angle_alpha   90.00
_cell.angle_beta   90.00
_cell.angle_gamma   90.00
#
_symmetry.space_group_name_H-M   'P 1'
#
loop_
_entity.id
_entity.type
_entity.pdbx_description
1 polymer ?
#
loop_
_entity_poly.entity_id
_entity_poly.type
_entity_poly.pdbx_seq_one_letter_code
_entity_poly.pdbx_strand_id
1 'polypeptide(L)'
;MDRTPVDLVPALKDAYLRKVAFTKGCETVELTFHVLRRALGSREREQDRVAGFRFRGVRGLATEALRWDRDAAKWVQAKVDWLGALARDQMERPIVNGASVGLDVTLERWRKAAESALWLRGQPANLDPEVQGIVAVAPVIFELTAEVILPSGINANARLFLAADGLDVVGSKGPRDLGALLREGEDWTAKWRDYWRRRERRPELPEDPQFEWMQPTEDDLR
;
A
#
# COMPACT_ATOMS: atom_id res chain seq x y z
N MET A 1 15.51 -16.99 -10.01
CA MET A 1 14.22 -16.36 -9.63
C MET A 1 13.86 -15.39 -10.73
N ASP A 2 12.69 -15.51 -11.26
CA ASP A 2 12.15 -14.53 -12.21
C ASP A 2 12.06 -13.18 -11.48
N ARG A 3 12.70 -12.15 -12.05
CA ARG A 3 12.84 -10.82 -11.42
C ARG A 3 11.76 -9.86 -11.92
N THR A 4 10.72 -10.39 -12.54
CA THR A 4 9.62 -9.58 -13.05
C THR A 4 8.88 -8.93 -11.88
N PRO A 5 8.68 -7.61 -11.89
CA PRO A 5 7.92 -6.93 -10.85
C PRO A 5 6.50 -7.48 -10.76
N VAL A 6 6.04 -7.73 -9.55
CA VAL A 6 4.65 -8.10 -9.28
C VAL A 6 3.90 -6.83 -8.93
N ASP A 7 2.94 -6.46 -9.77
CA ASP A 7 2.03 -5.35 -9.50
C ASP A 7 1.03 -5.76 -8.42
N LEU A 8 1.03 -5.02 -7.32
CA LEU A 8 0.11 -5.22 -6.20
C LEU A 8 -1.10 -4.28 -6.24
N VAL A 9 -1.19 -3.43 -7.26
CA VAL A 9 -2.33 -2.51 -7.44
C VAL A 9 -3.67 -3.27 -7.43
N PRO A 10 -3.83 -4.42 -8.12
CA PRO A 10 -5.09 -5.17 -8.03
C PRO A 10 -5.48 -5.54 -6.61
N ALA A 11 -4.49 -5.81 -5.76
CA ALA A 11 -4.72 -6.23 -4.37
C ALA A 11 -4.89 -5.06 -3.39
N LEU A 12 -4.19 -3.95 -3.59
CA LEU A 12 -4.05 -2.89 -2.59
C LEU A 12 -4.58 -1.51 -3.02
N LYS A 13 -4.97 -1.31 -4.29
CA LYS A 13 -5.52 -0.03 -4.73
C LYS A 13 -6.71 0.38 -3.84
N ASP A 14 -6.74 1.63 -3.44
CA ASP A 14 -7.76 2.23 -2.57
C ASP A 14 -7.81 1.61 -1.15
N ALA A 15 -6.86 0.74 -0.81
CA ALA A 15 -6.70 0.26 0.56
C ALA A 15 -6.14 1.35 1.47
N TYR A 16 -6.51 1.30 2.74
CA TYR A 16 -5.89 2.16 3.75
C TYR A 16 -4.69 1.46 4.39
N LEU A 17 -3.55 2.12 4.44
CA LEU A 17 -2.44 1.67 5.28
C LEU A 17 -2.78 1.98 6.74
N ARG A 18 -3.25 0.96 7.45
CA ARG A 18 -3.79 1.09 8.82
C ARG A 18 -2.71 1.20 9.88
N LYS A 19 -1.63 0.42 9.72
CA LYS A 19 -0.61 0.28 10.75
C LYS A 19 0.74 -0.03 10.13
N VAL A 20 1.76 0.55 10.71
CA VAL A 20 3.15 0.17 10.52
C VAL A 20 3.71 -0.30 11.85
N ALA A 21 4.32 -1.47 11.89
CA ALA A 21 4.96 -1.99 13.07
C ALA A 21 6.40 -2.37 12.77
N PHE A 22 7.30 -2.00 13.67
CA PHE A 22 8.72 -2.30 13.59
C PHE A 22 9.11 -3.20 14.75
N THR A 23 9.89 -4.23 14.47
CA THR A 23 10.59 -4.96 15.54
C THR A 23 11.83 -4.18 15.99
N LYS A 24 12.38 -4.55 17.13
CA LYS A 24 13.63 -3.99 17.64
C LYS A 24 14.72 -4.08 16.57
N GLY A 25 15.35 -2.95 16.24
CA GLY A 25 16.37 -2.86 15.21
C GLY A 25 15.84 -2.88 13.77
N CYS A 26 14.52 -2.81 13.56
CA CYS A 26 13.86 -2.92 12.24
C CYS A 26 14.23 -4.17 11.43
N GLU A 27 14.56 -5.27 12.10
CA GLU A 27 14.80 -6.55 11.43
C GLU A 27 13.54 -7.05 10.71
N THR A 28 12.37 -6.67 11.23
CA THR A 28 11.08 -6.94 10.59
C THR A 28 10.23 -5.67 10.56
N VAL A 29 9.62 -5.43 9.41
CA VAL A 29 8.61 -4.38 9.23
C VAL A 29 7.32 -5.04 8.81
N GLU A 30 6.23 -4.69 9.47
CA GLU A 30 4.89 -5.15 9.12
C GLU A 30 4.01 -3.97 8.73
N LEU A 31 3.48 -4.03 7.51
CA LEU A 31 2.50 -3.10 6.98
C LEU A 31 1.14 -3.77 7.01
N THR A 32 0.18 -3.20 7.72
CA THR A 32 -1.19 -3.72 7.79
C THR A 32 -2.11 -2.85 6.95
N PHE A 33 -2.71 -3.43 5.94
CA PHE A 33 -3.66 -2.77 5.04
C PHE A 33 -5.08 -3.17 5.37
N HIS A 34 -5.96 -2.19 5.31
CA HIS A 34 -7.39 -2.34 5.38
C HIS A 34 -7.95 -2.27 3.96
N VAL A 35 -8.30 -3.41 3.41
CA VAL A 35 -8.80 -3.53 2.05
C VAL A 35 -10.32 -3.48 2.08
N LEU A 36 -10.92 -2.36 1.68
CA LEU A 36 -12.38 -2.12 1.66
C LEU A 36 -13.13 -2.90 0.57
N ARG A 37 -12.76 -4.15 0.37
CA ARG A 37 -13.41 -5.01 -0.62
C ARG A 37 -14.37 -5.96 0.07
N ARG A 38 -15.64 -5.86 -0.27
CA ARG A 38 -16.62 -6.88 0.13
C ARG A 38 -16.49 -8.10 -0.77
N ALA A 39 -16.73 -9.27 -0.21
CA ALA A 39 -16.91 -10.45 -1.02
C ALA A 39 -18.12 -10.23 -1.92
N LEU A 40 -17.90 -10.34 -3.23
CA LEU A 40 -18.93 -10.19 -4.23
C LEU A 40 -19.91 -11.35 -4.11
N GLY A 41 -21.18 -11.06 -3.79
CA GLY A 41 -22.23 -12.07 -3.64
C GLY A 41 -22.35 -12.69 -2.23
N SER A 42 -21.62 -12.19 -1.22
CA SER A 42 -21.82 -12.60 0.17
C SER A 42 -22.72 -11.60 0.88
N ARG A 43 -23.79 -12.10 1.52
CA ARG A 43 -24.65 -11.33 2.42
C ARG A 43 -23.94 -10.96 3.73
N GLU A 44 -22.87 -11.65 4.06
CA GLU A 44 -22.05 -11.33 5.20
C GLU A 44 -21.36 -10.01 4.93
N ARG A 45 -21.54 -9.04 5.81
CA ARG A 45 -20.62 -7.92 5.96
C ARG A 45 -19.26 -8.54 6.27
N GLU A 46 -18.49 -8.86 5.23
CA GLU A 46 -17.10 -9.26 5.46
C GLU A 46 -16.44 -8.11 6.19
N GLN A 47 -16.30 -8.32 7.48
CA GLN A 47 -15.55 -7.43 8.32
C GLN A 47 -14.19 -7.25 7.65
N ASP A 48 -13.90 -6.01 7.38
CA ASP A 48 -12.59 -5.46 7.12
C ASP A 48 -11.52 -6.48 6.73
N ARG A 49 -11.33 -6.71 5.43
CA ARG A 49 -10.24 -7.56 4.97
C ARG A 49 -8.93 -6.89 5.33
N VAL A 50 -8.23 -7.49 6.25
CA VAL A 50 -6.89 -7.07 6.63
C VAL A 50 -5.90 -7.90 5.83
N ALA A 51 -5.01 -7.24 5.12
CA ALA A 51 -3.82 -7.84 4.52
C ALA A 51 -2.58 -7.29 5.23
N GLY A 52 -1.81 -8.16 5.85
CA GLY A 52 -0.52 -7.84 6.45
C GLY A 52 0.61 -8.24 5.51
N PHE A 53 1.56 -7.35 5.30
CA PHE A 53 2.80 -7.60 4.58
C PHE A 53 3.94 -7.54 5.59
N ARG A 54 4.52 -8.69 5.90
CA ARG A 54 5.62 -8.82 6.85
C ARG A 54 6.93 -9.01 6.10
N PHE A 55 7.78 -8.01 6.17
CA PHE A 55 9.11 -8.01 5.57
C PHE A 55 10.12 -8.48 6.61
N ARG A 56 10.92 -9.51 6.28
CA ARG A 56 11.94 -10.08 7.14
C ARG A 56 13.33 -9.75 6.63
N GLY A 57 14.28 -9.57 7.54
CA GLY A 57 15.65 -9.20 7.19
C GLY A 57 15.69 -7.87 6.45
N VAL A 58 15.06 -6.84 7.04
CA VAL A 58 15.00 -5.52 6.41
C VAL A 58 16.37 -4.91 6.31
N ARG A 59 16.82 -4.67 5.07
CA ARG A 59 18.14 -4.13 4.75
C ARG A 59 18.13 -2.61 4.65
N GLY A 60 16.99 -2.03 4.26
CA GLY A 60 16.83 -0.59 4.17
C GLY A 60 15.37 -0.20 3.96
N LEU A 61 15.01 0.97 4.47
CA LEU A 61 13.71 1.56 4.32
C LEU A 61 13.91 3.04 3.99
N ALA A 62 13.35 3.49 2.88
CA ALA A 62 13.39 4.89 2.47
C ALA A 62 11.98 5.43 2.31
N THR A 63 11.76 6.68 2.71
CA THR A 63 10.45 7.33 2.57
C THR A 63 10.62 8.73 2.01
N GLU A 64 9.63 9.15 1.23
CA GLU A 64 9.49 10.54 0.81
C GLU A 64 8.03 10.97 0.87
N ALA A 65 7.79 12.27 0.99
CA ALA A 65 6.49 12.87 0.77
C ALA A 65 6.64 14.10 -0.13
N LEU A 66 5.77 14.20 -1.13
CA LEU A 66 5.74 15.30 -2.09
C LEU A 66 4.43 16.05 -1.95
N ARG A 67 4.49 17.35 -1.68
CA ARG A 67 3.33 18.24 -1.67
C ARG A 67 3.32 19.12 -2.91
N TRP A 68 2.14 19.48 -3.37
CA TRP A 68 2.01 20.47 -4.44
C TRP A 68 2.26 21.89 -3.90
N ASP A 69 3.23 22.56 -4.46
CA ASP A 69 3.49 23.98 -4.20
C ASP A 69 2.74 24.81 -5.25
N ARG A 70 1.73 25.57 -4.80
CA ARG A 70 0.87 26.35 -5.70
C ARG A 70 1.62 27.52 -6.33
N ASP A 71 2.52 28.15 -5.58
CA ASP A 71 3.24 29.35 -6.04
C ASP A 71 4.29 28.97 -7.07
N ALA A 72 4.97 27.86 -6.86
CA ALA A 72 5.97 27.34 -7.78
C ALA A 72 5.38 26.44 -8.89
N ALA A 73 4.07 26.12 -8.85
CA ALA A 73 3.37 25.18 -9.73
C ALA A 73 4.13 23.86 -9.95
N LYS A 74 4.66 23.28 -8.87
CA LYS A 74 5.44 22.03 -8.91
C LYS A 74 5.31 21.21 -7.64
N TRP A 75 5.65 19.93 -7.76
CA TRP A 75 5.81 19.05 -6.60
C TRP A 75 7.12 19.38 -5.88
N VAL A 76 7.05 19.60 -4.59
CA VAL A 76 8.18 19.86 -3.72
C VAL A 76 8.21 18.86 -2.58
N GLN A 77 9.40 18.55 -2.12
CA GLN A 77 9.60 17.63 -1.03
C GLN A 77 9.07 18.22 0.29
N ALA A 78 8.22 17.46 0.96
CA ALA A 78 7.81 17.73 2.33
C ALA A 78 8.79 17.04 3.29
N LYS A 79 9.49 17.84 4.11
CA LYS A 79 10.44 17.31 5.11
C LYS A 79 9.67 16.79 6.33
N VAL A 80 8.96 15.68 6.16
CA VAL A 80 8.12 15.07 7.20
C VAL A 80 8.38 13.56 7.25
N ASP A 81 8.63 13.05 8.45
CA ASP A 81 8.62 11.61 8.72
C ASP A 81 7.17 11.12 8.83
N TRP A 82 6.52 10.98 7.68
CA TRP A 82 5.12 10.56 7.61
C TRP A 82 4.93 9.12 8.12
N LEU A 83 5.90 8.24 7.88
CA LEU A 83 5.81 6.85 8.32
C LEU A 83 5.90 6.74 9.85
N GLY A 84 6.80 7.51 10.45
CA GLY A 84 6.89 7.61 11.91
C GLY A 84 5.66 8.29 12.52
N ALA A 85 5.07 9.29 11.85
CA ALA A 85 3.83 9.90 12.29
C ALA A 85 2.67 8.90 12.26
N LEU A 86 2.56 8.07 11.20
CA LEU A 86 1.58 6.99 11.12
C LEU A 86 1.81 5.94 12.21
N ALA A 87 3.06 5.54 12.44
CA ALA A 87 3.39 4.55 13.48
C ALA A 87 3.02 5.04 14.90
N ARG A 88 2.99 6.34 15.12
CA ARG A 88 2.59 6.99 16.38
C ARG A 88 1.11 7.40 16.43
N ASP A 89 0.32 7.04 15.41
CA ASP A 89 -1.10 7.43 15.27
C ASP A 89 -1.31 8.96 15.28
N GLN A 90 -0.38 9.69 14.66
CA GLN A 90 -0.35 11.15 14.61
C GLN A 90 -0.81 11.72 13.26
N MET A 91 -1.33 10.89 12.37
CA MET A 91 -1.84 11.30 11.07
C MET A 91 -2.97 10.40 10.60
N GLU A 92 -3.74 10.87 9.63
CA GLU A 92 -4.77 10.07 8.99
C GLU A 92 -4.15 8.91 8.20
N ARG A 93 -4.96 7.87 7.99
CA ARG A 93 -4.51 6.65 7.31
C ARG A 93 -4.26 6.93 5.83
N PRO A 94 -3.05 6.65 5.33
CA PRO A 94 -2.74 6.77 3.91
C PRO A 94 -3.65 5.90 3.02
N ILE A 95 -4.06 6.46 1.88
CA ILE A 95 -4.81 5.73 0.84
C ILE A 95 -3.81 5.26 -0.21
N VAL A 96 -3.75 3.96 -0.45
CA VAL A 96 -2.81 3.35 -1.39
C VAL A 96 -3.22 3.62 -2.84
N ASN A 97 -2.35 4.26 -3.61
CA ASN A 97 -2.54 4.50 -5.05
C ASN A 97 -1.79 3.50 -5.91
N GLY A 98 -0.69 2.97 -5.39
CA GLY A 98 0.13 1.99 -6.09
C GLY A 98 1.00 1.19 -5.14
N ALA A 99 1.27 -0.04 -5.50
CA ALA A 99 2.23 -0.89 -4.80
C ALA A 99 2.81 -1.93 -5.77
N SER A 100 4.08 -2.26 -5.59
CA SER A 100 4.76 -3.31 -6.35
C SER A 100 5.79 -4.03 -5.51
N VAL A 101 6.06 -5.29 -5.84
CA VAL A 101 7.16 -6.08 -5.31
C VAL A 101 8.01 -6.55 -6.47
N GLY A 102 9.30 -6.28 -6.46
CA GLY A 102 10.23 -6.70 -7.50
C GLY A 102 11.54 -5.94 -7.43
N LEU A 103 12.41 -6.17 -8.40
CA LEU A 103 13.71 -5.52 -8.49
C LEU A 103 13.74 -4.29 -9.40
N ASP A 104 12.61 -3.94 -10.00
CA ASP A 104 12.52 -2.87 -11.01
C ASP A 104 12.28 -1.48 -10.42
N VAL A 105 12.36 -1.37 -9.11
CA VAL A 105 12.57 -0.04 -8.52
C VAL A 105 13.94 0.41 -8.98
N THR A 106 13.96 1.39 -9.87
CA THR A 106 15.23 1.93 -10.33
C THR A 106 16.00 2.38 -9.07
N LEU A 107 17.25 1.97 -8.98
CA LEU A 107 18.17 2.42 -7.91
C LEU A 107 18.11 3.95 -7.74
N GLU A 108 17.84 4.66 -8.81
CA GLU A 108 17.65 6.11 -8.83
C GLU A 108 16.43 6.57 -8.04
N ARG A 109 15.27 5.91 -8.19
CA ARG A 109 14.05 6.25 -7.44
C ARG A 109 14.23 5.99 -5.96
N TRP A 110 14.83 4.85 -5.61
CA TRP A 110 15.16 4.52 -4.23
C TRP A 110 16.16 5.53 -3.64
N ARG A 111 17.24 5.85 -4.36
CA ARG A 111 18.24 6.82 -3.94
C ARG A 111 17.62 8.19 -3.66
N LYS A 112 16.76 8.66 -4.56
CA LYS A 112 16.05 9.92 -4.37
C LYS A 112 15.14 9.91 -3.14
N ALA A 113 14.44 8.81 -2.88
CA ALA A 113 13.66 8.65 -1.66
C ALA A 113 14.56 8.59 -0.41
N ALA A 114 15.70 7.91 -0.49
CA ALA A 114 16.65 7.79 0.60
C ALA A 114 17.32 9.13 0.98
N GLU A 115 17.43 10.07 0.05
CA GLU A 115 17.87 11.45 0.33
C GLU A 115 16.87 12.20 1.24
N SER A 116 15.60 11.81 1.22
CA SER A 116 14.57 12.38 2.07
C SER A 116 14.61 11.85 3.48
N ALA A 117 14.54 10.53 3.58
CA ALA A 117 14.63 9.81 4.85
C ALA A 117 15.05 8.37 4.57
N LEU A 118 16.18 7.98 5.13
CA LEU A 118 16.73 6.64 5.06
C LEU A 118 16.87 6.06 6.47
N TRP A 119 16.41 4.82 6.62
CA TRP A 119 16.51 4.07 7.86
C TRP A 119 17.23 2.75 7.59
N LEU A 120 18.30 2.51 8.32
CA LEU A 120 19.03 1.23 8.33
C LEU A 120 18.97 0.64 9.72
N ARG A 121 18.53 -0.60 9.85
CA ARG A 121 18.40 -1.29 11.13
C ARG A 121 17.66 -0.46 12.20
N GLY A 122 16.65 0.30 11.76
CA GLY A 122 15.83 1.14 12.64
C GLY A 122 16.44 2.47 13.08
N GLN A 123 17.53 2.87 12.48
CA GLN A 123 18.18 4.14 12.76
C GLN A 123 18.25 5.02 11.51
N PRO A 124 18.10 6.34 11.63
CA PRO A 124 18.38 7.24 10.55
C PRO A 124 19.80 7.03 10.04
N ALA A 125 19.96 6.99 8.73
CA ALA A 125 21.25 6.73 8.08
C ALA A 125 21.47 7.68 6.91
N ASN A 126 22.72 7.79 6.49
CA ASN A 126 23.09 8.49 5.26
C ASN A 126 23.22 7.48 4.12
N LEU A 127 22.85 7.93 2.93
CA LEU A 127 23.03 7.17 1.74
C LEU A 127 24.50 7.20 1.30
N ASP A 128 25.15 6.07 1.38
CA ASP A 128 26.50 5.84 0.87
C ASP A 128 26.55 4.69 -0.13
N PRO A 129 27.68 4.46 -0.84
CA PRO A 129 27.80 3.38 -1.82
C PRO A 129 27.62 1.97 -1.23
N GLU A 130 27.99 1.76 0.01
CA GLU A 130 27.84 0.46 0.69
C GLU A 130 26.35 0.15 0.90
N VAL A 131 25.58 1.13 1.38
CA VAL A 131 24.14 1.01 1.55
C VAL A 131 23.44 0.75 0.21
N GLN A 132 23.86 1.46 -0.85
CA GLN A 132 23.32 1.24 -2.19
C GLN A 132 23.57 -0.20 -2.65
N GLY A 133 24.77 -0.74 -2.40
CA GLY A 133 25.14 -2.12 -2.68
C GLY A 133 24.27 -3.13 -1.93
N ILE A 134 24.02 -2.89 -0.63
CA ILE A 134 23.20 -3.77 0.20
C ILE A 134 21.75 -3.82 -0.30
N VAL A 135 21.19 -2.69 -0.69
CA VAL A 135 19.82 -2.62 -1.23
C VAL A 135 19.73 -3.27 -2.60
N ALA A 136 20.70 -3.02 -3.48
CA ALA A 136 20.71 -3.53 -4.85
C ALA A 136 20.70 -5.07 -4.94
N VAL A 137 21.20 -5.76 -3.91
CA VAL A 137 21.20 -7.24 -3.84
C VAL A 137 20.08 -7.81 -2.98
N ALA A 138 19.14 -6.99 -2.50
CA ALA A 138 18.00 -7.48 -1.73
C ALA A 138 17.08 -8.36 -2.61
N PRO A 139 16.68 -9.55 -2.14
CA PRO A 139 15.76 -10.42 -2.89
C PRO A 139 14.37 -9.82 -3.09
N VAL A 140 13.94 -8.96 -2.15
CA VAL A 140 12.64 -8.31 -2.16
C VAL A 140 12.85 -6.80 -2.10
N ILE A 141 12.34 -6.09 -3.09
CA ILE A 141 12.19 -4.64 -3.05
C ILE A 141 10.70 -4.35 -3.21
N PHE A 142 10.16 -3.63 -2.24
CA PHE A 142 8.77 -3.22 -2.20
C PHE A 142 8.69 -1.71 -2.37
N GLU A 143 7.80 -1.26 -3.24
CA GLU A 143 7.43 0.15 -3.40
C GLU A 143 5.96 0.33 -3.07
N LEU A 144 5.63 1.37 -2.32
CA LEU A 144 4.28 1.81 -2.04
C LEU A 144 4.16 3.29 -2.37
N THR A 145 3.09 3.66 -3.06
CA THR A 145 2.67 5.04 -3.23
C THR A 145 1.30 5.24 -2.62
N ALA A 146 1.12 6.33 -1.89
CA ALA A 146 -0.12 6.62 -1.18
C ALA A 146 -0.40 8.12 -1.13
N GLU A 147 -1.68 8.48 -1.10
CA GLU A 147 -2.12 9.81 -0.69
C GLU A 147 -2.15 9.90 0.82
N VAL A 148 -1.61 10.98 1.36
CA VAL A 148 -1.51 11.21 2.79
C VAL A 148 -1.98 12.63 3.12
N ILE A 149 -2.58 12.79 4.29
CA ILE A 149 -2.77 14.09 4.92
C ILE A 149 -1.70 14.21 6.00
N LEU A 150 -0.74 15.09 5.76
CA LEU A 150 0.36 15.32 6.70
C LEU A 150 -0.17 15.89 8.02
N PRO A 151 0.57 15.77 9.13
CA PRO A 151 0.15 16.37 10.41
C PRO A 151 -0.14 17.87 10.36
N SER A 152 0.38 18.56 9.34
CA SER A 152 0.07 19.96 9.05
C SER A 152 -1.27 20.19 8.34
N GLY A 153 -2.04 19.15 8.04
CA GLY A 153 -3.28 19.21 7.26
C GLY A 153 -3.07 19.34 5.74
N ILE A 154 -1.86 19.19 5.25
CA ILE A 154 -1.52 19.32 3.83
C ILE A 154 -1.59 17.97 3.15
N ASN A 155 -2.32 17.90 2.01
CA ASN A 155 -2.32 16.72 1.15
C ASN A 155 -0.96 16.55 0.47
N ALA A 156 -0.45 15.32 0.47
CA ALA A 156 0.80 14.97 -0.15
C ALA A 156 0.74 13.57 -0.78
N ASN A 157 1.62 13.33 -1.75
CA ASN A 157 1.89 11.99 -2.26
C ASN A 157 3.09 11.43 -1.51
N ALA A 158 2.87 10.36 -0.78
CA ALA A 158 3.91 9.65 -0.04
C ALA A 158 4.42 8.44 -0.81
N ARG A 159 5.68 8.12 -0.62
CA ARG A 159 6.31 6.89 -1.11
C ARG A 159 7.07 6.20 0.00
N LEU A 160 7.04 4.89 -0.04
CA LEU A 160 7.80 4.00 0.81
C LEU A 160 8.52 2.99 -0.07
N PHE A 161 9.82 2.86 0.13
CA PHE A 161 10.65 1.81 -0.45
C PHE A 161 11.22 0.96 0.67
N LEU A 162 11.13 -0.36 0.53
CA LEU A 162 11.61 -1.30 1.52
C LEU A 162 12.39 -2.42 0.82
N ALA A 163 13.64 -2.63 1.23
CA ALA A 163 14.49 -3.71 0.78
C ALA A 163 14.62 -4.76 1.89
N ALA A 164 14.34 -6.02 1.60
CA ALA A 164 14.30 -7.09 2.59
C ALA A 164 14.73 -8.44 2.02
N ASP A 165 15.01 -9.41 2.90
CA ASP A 165 15.35 -10.77 2.55
C ASP A 165 14.13 -11.62 2.21
N GLY A 166 12.95 -11.28 2.73
CA GLY A 166 11.73 -12.03 2.49
C GLY A 166 10.47 -11.24 2.77
N LEU A 167 9.37 -11.66 2.15
CA LEU A 167 8.03 -11.14 2.32
C LEU A 167 7.06 -12.28 2.64
N ASP A 168 6.34 -12.17 3.74
CA ASP A 168 5.20 -13.01 4.06
C ASP A 168 3.91 -12.19 3.98
N VAL A 169 2.88 -12.76 3.39
CA VAL A 169 1.54 -12.18 3.40
C VAL A 169 0.72 -12.84 4.50
N VAL A 170 0.07 -12.03 5.32
CA VAL A 170 -0.72 -12.49 6.47
C VAL A 170 -2.13 -11.94 6.35
N GLY A 171 -3.12 -12.79 6.37
CA GLY A 171 -4.54 -12.41 6.47
C GLY A 171 -5.05 -12.46 7.91
N SER A 172 -6.31 -12.11 8.11
CA SER A 172 -6.97 -12.18 9.42
C SER A 172 -6.99 -13.61 10.02
N LYS A 173 -6.88 -14.64 9.18
CA LYS A 173 -6.93 -16.06 9.57
C LYS A 173 -5.56 -16.75 9.53
N GLY A 174 -4.46 -16.01 9.36
CA GLY A 174 -3.10 -16.54 9.30
C GLY A 174 -2.36 -16.31 7.98
N PRO A 175 -1.31 -17.08 7.71
CA PRO A 175 -0.52 -16.94 6.48
C PRO A 175 -1.38 -17.05 5.22
N ARG A 176 -1.05 -16.26 4.21
CA ARG A 176 -1.80 -16.17 2.96
C ARG A 176 -0.87 -16.24 1.76
N ASP A 177 -1.33 -16.83 0.68
CA ASP A 177 -0.63 -16.81 -0.60
C ASP A 177 -0.79 -15.43 -1.27
N LEU A 178 0.32 -14.84 -1.73
CA LEU A 178 0.31 -13.58 -2.45
C LEU A 178 -0.48 -13.68 -3.77
N GLY A 179 -0.30 -14.79 -4.50
CA GLY A 179 -1.03 -15.03 -5.74
C GLY A 179 -2.55 -15.12 -5.52
N ALA A 180 -2.99 -15.70 -4.41
CA ALA A 180 -4.41 -15.71 -4.06
C ALA A 180 -4.95 -14.30 -3.78
N LEU A 181 -4.18 -13.48 -3.05
CA LEU A 181 -4.54 -12.08 -2.79
C LEU A 181 -4.65 -11.27 -4.09
N LEU A 182 -3.73 -11.48 -5.03
CA LEU A 182 -3.76 -10.82 -6.34
C LEU A 182 -4.99 -11.23 -7.15
N ARG A 183 -5.25 -12.53 -7.29
CA ARG A 183 -6.42 -13.03 -8.01
C ARG A 183 -7.73 -12.46 -7.47
N GLU A 184 -7.89 -12.41 -6.16
CA GLU A 184 -9.07 -11.78 -5.56
C GLU A 184 -9.20 -10.29 -5.93
N GLY A 185 -8.08 -9.58 -5.98
CA GLY A 185 -8.05 -8.20 -6.40
C GLY A 185 -8.43 -8.00 -7.86
N GLU A 186 -7.93 -8.87 -8.74
CA GLU A 186 -8.25 -8.89 -10.17
C GLU A 186 -9.74 -9.20 -10.40
N ASP A 187 -10.26 -10.22 -9.75
CA ASP A 187 -11.68 -10.59 -9.80
C ASP A 187 -12.58 -9.45 -9.35
N TRP A 188 -12.21 -8.79 -8.26
CA TRP A 188 -12.93 -7.63 -7.76
C TRP A 188 -12.91 -6.48 -8.78
N THR A 189 -11.73 -6.18 -9.34
CA THR A 189 -11.56 -5.12 -10.34
C THR A 189 -12.35 -5.42 -11.62
N ALA A 190 -12.41 -6.68 -12.04
CA ALA A 190 -13.19 -7.10 -13.20
C ALA A 190 -14.68 -6.86 -12.96
N LYS A 191 -15.21 -7.26 -11.81
CA LYS A 191 -16.62 -7.08 -11.43
C LYS A 191 -16.96 -5.59 -11.25
N TRP A 192 -16.06 -4.78 -10.69
CA TRP A 192 -16.21 -3.34 -10.60
C TRP A 192 -16.34 -2.70 -11.99
N ARG A 193 -15.46 -3.04 -12.93
CA ARG A 193 -15.55 -2.57 -14.33
C ARG A 193 -16.86 -3.00 -15.01
N ASP A 194 -17.30 -4.22 -14.79
CA ASP A 194 -18.57 -4.72 -15.35
C ASP A 194 -19.75 -3.94 -14.77
N TYR A 195 -19.76 -3.65 -13.48
CA TYR A 195 -20.76 -2.81 -12.86
C TYR A 195 -20.87 -1.43 -13.52
N TRP A 196 -19.76 -0.72 -13.72
CA TRP A 196 -19.76 0.59 -14.34
C TRP A 196 -20.23 0.55 -15.79
N ARG A 197 -19.85 -0.46 -16.57
CA ARG A 197 -20.39 -0.66 -17.93
C ARG A 197 -21.91 -0.88 -17.94
N ARG A 198 -22.43 -1.59 -16.94
CA ARG A 198 -23.89 -1.77 -16.80
C ARG A 198 -24.56 -0.45 -16.41
N ARG A 199 -23.96 0.30 -15.51
CA ARG A 199 -24.48 1.59 -15.06
C ARG A 199 -24.53 2.62 -16.19
N GLU A 200 -23.56 2.65 -17.09
CA GLU A 200 -23.61 3.50 -18.30
C GLU A 200 -24.89 3.27 -19.13
N ARG A 201 -25.42 2.04 -19.14
CA ARG A 201 -26.65 1.65 -19.84
C ARG A 201 -27.91 1.75 -18.97
N ARG A 202 -27.73 1.82 -17.67
CA ARG A 202 -28.77 1.81 -16.63
C ARG A 202 -28.42 2.82 -15.55
N PRO A 203 -28.66 4.13 -15.81
CA PRO A 203 -28.29 5.20 -14.87
C PRO A 203 -29.01 5.12 -13.52
N GLU A 204 -30.11 4.36 -13.43
CA GLU A 204 -30.84 4.08 -12.21
C GLU A 204 -30.10 3.19 -11.21
N LEU A 205 -29.03 2.51 -11.63
CA LEU A 205 -28.19 1.75 -10.70
C LEU A 205 -27.47 2.68 -9.72
N PRO A 206 -27.27 2.26 -8.47
CA PRO A 206 -26.60 3.04 -7.44
C PRO A 206 -25.23 3.56 -7.90
N GLU A 207 -24.79 4.71 -7.40
CA GLU A 207 -23.45 5.23 -7.68
C GLU A 207 -22.35 4.37 -7.08
N ASP A 208 -22.62 3.76 -5.94
CA ASP A 208 -21.72 2.79 -5.31
C ASP A 208 -22.25 1.38 -5.53
N PRO A 209 -21.52 0.52 -6.28
CA PRO A 209 -21.91 -0.87 -6.50
C PRO A 209 -22.02 -1.68 -5.20
N GLN A 210 -21.41 -1.22 -4.12
CA GLN A 210 -21.58 -1.85 -2.82
C GLN A 210 -23.02 -1.78 -2.32
N PHE A 211 -23.78 -0.76 -2.71
CA PHE A 211 -25.20 -0.65 -2.37
C PHE A 211 -26.08 -1.67 -3.10
N GLU A 212 -25.75 -1.99 -4.36
CA GLU A 212 -26.50 -3.03 -5.10
C GLU A 212 -26.44 -4.40 -4.39
N TRP A 213 -25.26 -4.72 -3.84
CA TRP A 213 -25.06 -5.99 -3.11
C TRP A 213 -25.56 -5.97 -1.68
N MET A 214 -25.89 -4.79 -1.16
CA MET A 214 -26.45 -4.60 0.19
C MET A 214 -27.96 -4.54 0.19
N GLN A 215 -28.60 -4.38 -0.96
CA GLN A 215 -30.06 -4.38 -1.02
C GLN A 215 -30.59 -5.76 -0.62
N PRO A 216 -31.58 -5.79 0.28
CA PRO A 216 -32.23 -7.04 0.62
C PRO A 216 -32.80 -7.65 -0.67
N THR A 217 -32.57 -8.92 -0.89
CA THR A 217 -33.23 -9.64 -1.94
C THR A 217 -34.69 -9.90 -1.53
N GLU A 218 -35.58 -10.20 -2.50
CA GLU A 218 -36.97 -10.53 -2.19
C GLU A 218 -37.10 -11.65 -1.12
N ASP A 219 -36.10 -12.55 -1.03
CA ASP A 219 -36.07 -13.61 -0.01
C ASP A 219 -35.71 -13.10 1.39
N ASP A 220 -35.08 -11.94 1.52
CA ASP A 220 -34.78 -11.31 2.83
C ASP A 220 -35.99 -10.55 3.41
N LEU A 221 -37.01 -10.31 2.56
CA LEU A 221 -38.24 -9.60 2.92
C LEU A 221 -39.40 -10.54 3.25
N ARG A 222 -39.17 -11.85 3.15
CA ARG A 222 -40.11 -12.92 3.58
C ARG A 222 -39.71 -13.50 4.91
#